data_9f354bab54d714d777cab65b0f29c613
#
_entry.id   9f354bab54d714d777cab65b0f29c613
#
_cell.length_a   1.000
_cell.length_b   1.000
_cell.length_c   1.000
_cell.angle_alpha   90.00
_cell.angle_beta   90.00
_cell.angle_gamma   90.00
#
_symmetry.space_group_name_H-M   'P 1'
#
loop_
_entity.id
_entity.type
_entity.pdbx_description
1 polymer ?
#
loop_
_entity_poly.entity_id
_entity_poly.type
_entity_poly.pdbx_seq_one_letter_code
_entity_poly.pdbx_strand_id
1 'polypeptide(L)'
;GVLAVLAQTLGVNLCKRRLDDARLLRLGLALQGCGLLLFALVDSSFWLVCALLPFALGSLATPAMQGLLSARVPVDRQGELQGVLSSLMSLAAIVGPPLMSGLFHWGSGPLAPVPLAGAPFLAGALLVLAGLVLAWQLRPMGEERSWTG
;
A
#
# COMPACT_ATOMS: atom_id res chain seq x y z
N GLY A 1 -17.60 -1.85 6.19
CA GLY A 1 -17.18 -3.17 6.68
C GLY A 1 -17.39 -4.29 5.67
N VAL A 2 -18.63 -4.86 5.58
CA VAL A 2 -18.92 -6.07 4.78
C VAL A 2 -18.65 -5.87 3.28
N LEU A 3 -19.03 -4.74 2.71
CA LEU A 3 -18.76 -4.41 1.30
C LEU A 3 -17.25 -4.34 0.99
N ALA A 4 -16.44 -3.83 1.91
CA ALA A 4 -14.98 -3.80 1.74
C ALA A 4 -14.39 -5.21 1.74
N VAL A 5 -14.86 -6.09 2.62
CA VAL A 5 -14.42 -7.49 2.67
C VAL A 5 -14.82 -8.25 1.41
N LEU A 6 -16.05 -8.06 0.93
CA LEU A 6 -16.53 -8.67 -0.32
C LEU A 6 -15.75 -8.16 -1.54
N ALA A 7 -15.53 -6.85 -1.64
CA ALA A 7 -14.73 -6.25 -2.71
C ALA A 7 -13.28 -6.76 -2.68
N GLN A 8 -12.70 -6.91 -1.49
CA GLN A 8 -11.35 -7.43 -1.30
C GLN A 8 -11.26 -8.90 -1.68
N THR A 9 -12.21 -9.73 -1.26
CA THR A 9 -12.22 -11.18 -1.55
C THR A 9 -12.47 -11.46 -3.03
N LEU A 10 -13.46 -10.79 -3.63
CA LEU A 10 -13.77 -10.94 -5.05
C LEU A 10 -12.68 -10.33 -5.93
N GLY A 11 -12.16 -9.16 -5.55
CA GLY A 11 -11.08 -8.47 -6.27
C GLY A 11 -9.79 -9.30 -6.29
N VAL A 12 -9.38 -9.87 -5.16
CA VAL A 12 -8.20 -10.75 -5.08
C VAL A 12 -8.36 -11.97 -5.97
N ASN A 13 -9.52 -12.64 -5.93
CA ASN A 13 -9.74 -13.85 -6.71
C ASN A 13 -9.80 -13.59 -8.24
N LEU A 14 -10.40 -12.48 -8.66
CA LEU A 14 -10.42 -12.10 -10.08
C LEU A 14 -9.05 -11.63 -10.59
N CYS A 15 -8.32 -10.85 -9.79
CA CYS A 15 -7.01 -10.32 -10.19
C CYS A 15 -5.92 -11.40 -10.19
N LYS A 16 -5.92 -12.33 -9.23
CA LYS A 16 -4.96 -13.46 -9.19
C LYS A 16 -5.10 -14.42 -10.37
N ARG A 17 -6.26 -14.47 -11.02
CA ARG A 17 -6.45 -15.31 -12.22
C ARG A 17 -5.77 -14.76 -13.47
N ARG A 18 -5.45 -13.45 -13.51
CA ARG A 18 -4.93 -12.77 -14.72
C ARG A 18 -3.62 -12.00 -14.52
N LEU A 19 -3.21 -11.73 -13.29
CA LEU A 19 -2.04 -10.92 -12.99
C LEU A 19 -1.08 -11.69 -12.10
N ASP A 20 0.20 -11.63 -12.44
CA ASP A 20 1.29 -12.08 -11.59
C ASP A 20 1.34 -11.23 -10.30
N ASP A 21 1.68 -11.87 -9.16
CA ASP A 21 1.71 -11.21 -7.84
C ASP A 21 2.57 -9.93 -7.84
N ALA A 22 3.65 -9.90 -8.63
CA ALA A 22 4.49 -8.72 -8.78
C ALA A 22 3.81 -7.56 -9.52
N ARG A 23 2.98 -7.86 -10.52
CA ARG A 23 2.17 -6.85 -11.23
C ARG A 23 1.03 -6.35 -10.36
N LEU A 24 0.40 -7.27 -9.63
CA LEU A 24 -0.68 -6.94 -8.70
C LEU A 24 -0.19 -6.04 -7.57
N LEU A 25 1.00 -6.31 -7.01
CA LEU A 25 1.65 -5.46 -6.02
C LEU A 25 1.88 -4.03 -6.55
N ARG A 26 2.47 -3.91 -7.75
CA ARG A 26 2.76 -2.60 -8.36
C ARG A 26 1.50 -1.80 -8.65
N LEU A 27 0.49 -2.44 -9.24
CA LEU A 27 -0.81 -1.81 -9.52
C LEU A 27 -1.52 -1.40 -8.23
N GLY A 28 -1.51 -2.26 -7.21
CA GLY A 28 -2.09 -1.96 -5.91
C GLY A 28 -1.42 -0.76 -5.23
N LEU A 29 -0.09 -0.72 -5.22
CA LEU A 29 0.65 0.42 -4.65
C LEU A 29 0.39 1.71 -5.45
N ALA A 30 0.34 1.65 -6.77
CA ALA A 30 0.03 2.81 -7.61
C ALA A 30 -1.38 3.36 -7.33
N LEU A 31 -2.39 2.48 -7.25
CA LEU A 31 -3.77 2.85 -6.93
C LEU A 31 -3.89 3.41 -5.51
N GLN A 32 -3.20 2.82 -4.53
CA GLN A 32 -3.19 3.30 -3.16
C GLN A 32 -2.53 4.68 -3.04
N GLY A 33 -1.39 4.87 -3.72
CA GLY A 33 -0.72 6.17 -3.78
C GLY A 33 -1.59 7.24 -4.46
N CYS A 34 -2.27 6.90 -5.55
CA CYS A 34 -3.22 7.78 -6.22
C CYS A 34 -4.39 8.17 -5.29
N GLY A 35 -4.97 7.20 -4.58
CA GLY A 35 -6.04 7.44 -3.61
C GLY A 35 -5.61 8.39 -2.49
N LEU A 36 -4.41 8.19 -1.93
CA LEU A 36 -3.84 9.07 -0.89
C LEU A 36 -3.56 10.48 -1.42
N LEU A 37 -3.05 10.61 -2.65
CA LEU A 37 -2.86 11.92 -3.28
C LEU A 37 -4.19 12.65 -3.48
N LEU A 38 -5.23 11.94 -3.92
CA LEU A 38 -6.56 12.52 -4.04
C LEU A 38 -7.10 12.97 -2.69
N PHE A 39 -6.94 12.20 -1.61
CA PHE A 39 -7.31 12.62 -0.25
C PHE A 39 -6.55 13.87 0.21
N ALA A 40 -5.31 14.05 -0.23
CA ALA A 40 -4.49 15.19 0.15
C ALA A 40 -4.88 16.48 -0.56
N LEU A 41 -5.41 16.39 -1.79
CA LEU A 41 -5.62 17.54 -2.70
C LEU A 41 -7.09 17.96 -2.82
N VAL A 42 -8.02 17.14 -2.34
CA VAL A 42 -9.45 17.36 -2.58
C VAL A 42 -10.15 17.87 -1.33
N ASP A 43 -10.85 18.99 -1.47
CA ASP A 43 -11.62 19.62 -0.40
C ASP A 43 -13.13 19.30 -0.46
N SER A 44 -13.60 18.67 -1.55
CA SER A 44 -15.01 18.35 -1.76
C SER A 44 -15.35 16.93 -1.30
N SER A 45 -16.41 16.79 -0.49
CA SER A 45 -16.90 15.50 0.01
C SER A 45 -17.21 14.48 -1.09
N PHE A 46 -17.72 14.93 -2.24
CA PHE A 46 -17.98 14.04 -3.38
C PHE A 46 -16.71 13.39 -3.92
N TRP A 47 -15.67 14.19 -4.14
CA TRP A 47 -14.38 13.69 -4.63
C TRP A 47 -13.64 12.83 -3.60
N LEU A 48 -13.84 13.10 -2.31
CA LEU A 48 -13.31 12.23 -1.24
C LEU A 48 -13.91 10.82 -1.34
N VAL A 49 -15.21 10.71 -1.61
CA VAL A 49 -15.87 9.40 -1.83
C VAL A 49 -15.32 8.72 -3.08
N CYS A 50 -15.09 9.46 -4.17
CA CYS A 50 -14.47 8.92 -5.38
C CYS A 50 -13.03 8.42 -5.13
N ALA A 51 -12.26 9.11 -4.28
CA ALA A 51 -10.90 8.71 -3.91
C ALA A 51 -10.84 7.42 -3.08
N LEU A 52 -11.91 7.04 -2.38
CA LEU A 52 -12.02 5.76 -1.69
C LEU A 52 -11.90 4.56 -2.63
N LEU A 53 -12.33 4.69 -3.88
CA LEU A 53 -12.34 3.60 -4.84
C LEU A 53 -10.92 3.15 -5.22
N PRO A 54 -10.01 4.02 -5.71
CA PRO A 54 -8.63 3.63 -5.98
C PRO A 54 -7.89 3.24 -4.69
N PHE A 55 -8.16 3.90 -3.56
CA PHE A 55 -7.57 3.54 -2.28
C PHE A 55 -7.97 2.12 -1.83
N ALA A 56 -9.25 1.77 -1.94
CA ALA A 56 -9.75 0.44 -1.59
C ALA A 56 -9.18 -0.65 -2.51
N LEU A 57 -9.10 -0.38 -3.82
CA LEU A 57 -8.48 -1.30 -4.77
C LEU A 57 -6.97 -1.45 -4.51
N GLY A 58 -6.31 -0.39 -4.07
CA GLY A 58 -4.90 -0.40 -3.69
C GLY A 58 -4.58 -1.36 -2.54
N SER A 59 -5.54 -1.65 -1.66
CA SER A 59 -5.38 -2.61 -0.55
C SER A 59 -5.03 -4.04 -1.02
N LEU A 60 -5.25 -4.37 -2.30
CA LEU A 60 -4.83 -5.62 -2.92
C LEU A 60 -3.29 -5.79 -2.95
N ALA A 61 -2.52 -4.72 -2.79
CA ALA A 61 -1.07 -4.79 -2.68
C ALA A 61 -0.61 -5.62 -1.47
N THR A 62 -1.34 -5.56 -0.35
CA THR A 62 -0.98 -6.30 0.88
C THR A 62 -0.95 -7.81 0.69
N PRO A 63 -2.03 -8.48 0.21
CA PRO A 63 -2.00 -9.91 -0.02
C PRO A 63 -1.05 -10.32 -1.14
N ALA A 64 -0.84 -9.48 -2.15
CA ALA A 64 0.15 -9.73 -3.20
C ALA A 64 1.58 -9.72 -2.64
N MET A 65 1.91 -8.75 -1.78
CA MET A 65 3.20 -8.68 -1.09
C MET A 65 3.44 -9.90 -0.20
N GLN A 66 2.44 -10.31 0.59
CA GLN A 66 2.54 -11.50 1.44
C GLN A 66 2.75 -12.77 0.60
N GLY A 67 2.06 -12.92 -0.53
CA GLY A 67 2.25 -14.02 -1.47
C GLY A 67 3.68 -14.07 -2.01
N LEU A 68 4.23 -12.94 -2.45
CA LEU A 68 5.61 -12.83 -2.95
C LEU A 68 6.64 -13.16 -1.88
N LEU A 69 6.44 -12.69 -0.65
CA LEU A 69 7.35 -12.95 0.47
C LEU A 69 7.32 -14.43 0.88
N SER A 70 6.12 -15.01 1.00
CA SER A 70 5.95 -16.42 1.35
C SER A 70 6.54 -17.36 0.30
N ALA A 71 6.49 -17.00 -0.98
CA ALA A 71 7.09 -17.79 -2.05
C ALA A 71 8.63 -17.79 -2.03
N ARG A 72 9.26 -16.84 -1.35
CA ARG A 72 10.72 -16.70 -1.24
C ARG A 72 11.32 -17.32 0.01
N VAL A 73 10.49 -17.68 0.98
CA VAL A 73 10.92 -18.21 2.28
C VAL A 73 10.57 -19.70 2.37
N PRO A 74 11.51 -20.56 2.74
CA PRO A 74 11.25 -21.98 2.97
C PRO A 74 10.13 -22.20 3.99
N VAL A 75 9.41 -23.32 3.85
CA VAL A 75 8.22 -23.62 4.67
C VAL A 75 8.52 -23.65 6.17
N ASP A 76 9.72 -24.14 6.54
CA ASP A 76 10.21 -24.20 7.91
C ASP A 76 10.48 -22.83 8.54
N ARG A 77 10.65 -21.77 7.73
CA ARG A 77 10.91 -20.38 8.19
C ARG A 77 9.73 -19.42 7.98
N GLN A 78 8.59 -19.88 7.55
CA GLN A 78 7.42 -19.02 7.35
C GLN A 78 6.91 -18.40 8.65
N GLY A 79 7.08 -19.09 9.78
CA GLY A 79 6.76 -18.53 11.10
C GLY A 79 7.64 -17.34 11.47
N GLU A 80 8.94 -17.41 11.16
CA GLU A 80 9.88 -16.31 11.34
C GLU A 80 9.49 -15.10 10.48
N LEU A 81 9.16 -15.31 9.21
CA LEU A 81 8.66 -14.27 8.31
C LEU A 81 7.42 -13.57 8.90
N GLN A 82 6.43 -14.33 9.36
CA GLN A 82 5.21 -13.77 9.93
C GLN A 82 5.50 -13.00 11.24
N GLY A 83 6.43 -13.48 12.04
CA GLY A 83 6.89 -12.78 13.25
C GLY A 83 7.50 -11.42 12.93
N VAL A 84 8.39 -11.35 11.93
CA VAL A 84 9.02 -10.10 11.48
C VAL A 84 7.96 -9.14 10.92
N LEU A 85 7.06 -9.61 10.06
CA LEU A 85 5.99 -8.77 9.51
C LEU A 85 5.07 -8.21 10.60
N SER A 86 4.66 -9.04 11.57
CA SER A 86 3.83 -8.60 12.69
C SER A 86 4.55 -7.57 13.56
N SER A 87 5.85 -7.75 13.81
CA SER A 87 6.66 -6.79 14.57
C SER A 87 6.76 -5.44 13.85
N LEU A 88 6.98 -5.44 12.53
CA LEU A 88 7.01 -4.21 11.73
C LEU A 88 5.64 -3.51 11.72
N MET A 89 4.56 -4.27 11.59
CA MET A 89 3.20 -3.72 11.65
C MET A 89 2.89 -3.10 13.03
N SER A 90 3.31 -3.76 14.11
CA SER A 90 3.15 -3.23 15.47
C SER A 90 3.95 -1.95 15.67
N LEU A 91 5.19 -1.90 15.20
CA LEU A 91 6.01 -0.70 15.26
C LEU A 91 5.37 0.46 14.47
N ALA A 92 4.89 0.18 13.25
CA ALA A 92 4.19 1.16 12.42
C ALA A 92 2.90 1.66 13.09
N ALA A 93 2.16 0.79 13.80
CA ALA A 93 0.95 1.15 14.52
C ALA A 93 1.23 2.05 15.75
N ILE A 94 2.39 1.91 16.38
CA ILE A 94 2.82 2.77 17.51
C ILE A 94 3.32 4.12 17.00
N VAL A 95 4.17 4.14 15.99
CA VAL A 95 4.83 5.35 15.48
C VAL A 95 3.93 6.15 14.54
N GLY A 96 3.06 5.46 13.76
CA GLY A 96 2.21 6.09 12.74
C GLY A 96 1.28 7.19 13.28
N PRO A 97 0.42 6.91 14.26
CA PRO A 97 -0.53 7.90 14.77
C PRO A 97 0.11 9.19 15.29
N PRO A 98 1.17 9.15 16.13
CA PRO A 98 1.86 10.35 16.56
C PRO A 98 2.47 11.16 15.40
N LEU A 99 3.09 10.50 14.43
CA LEU A 99 3.64 11.15 13.24
C LEU A 99 2.54 11.85 12.42
N MET A 100 1.43 11.15 12.16
CA MET A 100 0.32 11.71 11.37
C MET A 100 -0.36 12.86 12.10
N SER A 101 -0.55 12.77 13.42
CA SER A 101 -1.07 13.87 14.25
C SER A 101 -0.13 15.07 14.25
N GLY A 102 1.17 14.86 14.35
CA GLY A 102 2.18 15.90 14.27
C GLY A 102 2.18 16.62 12.93
N LEU A 103 2.12 15.88 11.82
CA LEU A 103 2.03 16.41 10.46
C LEU A 103 0.72 17.19 10.25
N PHE A 104 -0.40 16.68 10.77
CA PHE A 104 -1.67 17.39 10.71
C PHE A 104 -1.63 18.71 11.49
N HIS A 105 -1.10 18.70 12.71
CA HIS A 105 -0.95 19.90 13.52
C HIS A 105 -0.05 20.94 12.85
N TRP A 106 1.06 20.49 12.26
CA TRP A 106 1.99 21.36 11.53
C TRP A 106 1.35 21.94 10.27
N GLY A 107 0.64 21.13 9.48
CA GLY A 107 0.01 21.55 8.22
C GLY A 107 -1.29 22.36 8.41
N SER A 108 -1.93 22.31 9.59
CA SER A 108 -3.17 23.02 9.90
C SER A 108 -2.93 24.21 10.85
N GLY A 109 -1.70 24.41 11.32
CA GLY A 109 -1.36 25.46 12.29
C GLY A 109 -1.30 26.86 11.65
N PRO A 110 -1.42 27.93 12.47
CA PRO A 110 -1.36 29.32 12.00
C PRO A 110 0.00 29.73 11.42
N LEU A 111 1.04 28.93 11.65
CA LEU A 111 2.41 29.11 11.14
C LEU A 111 2.70 28.24 9.92
N ALA A 112 1.69 27.52 9.38
CA ALA A 112 1.87 26.70 8.20
C ALA A 112 2.18 27.59 6.99
N PRO A 113 3.30 27.40 6.28
CA PRO A 113 3.65 28.20 5.10
C PRO A 113 2.66 28.01 3.95
N VAL A 114 1.93 26.90 3.96
CA VAL A 114 0.78 26.61 3.10
C VAL A 114 -0.21 25.82 3.95
N PRO A 115 -1.52 26.22 4.01
CA PRO A 115 -2.51 25.46 4.74
C PRO A 115 -2.77 24.12 4.06
N LEU A 116 -2.06 23.07 4.48
CA LEU A 116 -2.10 21.72 3.95
C LEU A 116 -2.71 20.77 4.98
N ALA A 117 -4.03 20.87 5.19
CA ALA A 117 -4.75 19.90 6.03
C ALA A 117 -4.55 18.45 5.58
N GLY A 118 -4.22 18.24 4.29
CA GLY A 118 -3.88 16.95 3.69
C GLY A 118 -2.43 16.48 3.91
N ALA A 119 -1.59 17.18 4.68
CA ALA A 119 -0.18 16.84 4.89
C ALA A 119 0.06 15.37 5.31
N PRO A 120 -0.72 14.75 6.21
CA PRO A 120 -0.57 13.35 6.55
C PRO A 120 -0.79 12.41 5.35
N PHE A 121 -1.77 12.72 4.50
CA PHE A 121 -2.05 11.93 3.31
C PHE A 121 -0.96 12.07 2.25
N LEU A 122 -0.36 13.26 2.11
CA LEU A 122 0.83 13.46 1.26
C LEU A 122 2.01 12.64 1.75
N ALA A 123 2.29 12.65 3.04
CA ALA A 123 3.36 11.84 3.61
C ALA A 123 3.11 10.34 3.36
N GLY A 124 1.87 9.87 3.57
CA GLY A 124 1.47 8.50 3.24
C GLY A 124 1.65 8.17 1.76
N ALA A 125 1.24 9.08 0.86
CA ALA A 125 1.42 8.92 -0.58
C ALA A 125 2.90 8.81 -0.97
N LEU A 126 3.77 9.64 -0.42
CA LEU A 126 5.21 9.59 -0.65
C LEU A 126 5.82 8.26 -0.20
N LEU A 127 5.43 7.75 0.96
CA LEU A 127 5.88 6.45 1.46
C LEU A 127 5.43 5.31 0.56
N VAL A 128 4.18 5.33 0.08
CA VAL A 128 3.65 4.33 -0.85
C VAL A 128 4.35 4.41 -2.19
N LEU A 129 4.63 5.62 -2.71
CA LEU A 129 5.39 5.81 -3.95
C LEU A 129 6.84 5.32 -3.82
N ALA A 130 7.49 5.56 -2.68
CA ALA A 130 8.80 4.99 -2.39
C ALA A 130 8.75 3.45 -2.40
N GLY A 131 7.72 2.85 -1.78
CA GLY A 131 7.46 1.41 -1.85
C GLY A 131 7.24 0.91 -3.29
N LEU A 132 6.54 1.69 -4.11
CA LEU A 132 6.35 1.37 -5.53
C LEU A 132 7.68 1.39 -6.31
N VAL A 133 8.53 2.38 -6.09
CA VAL A 133 9.87 2.44 -6.72
C VAL A 133 10.70 1.23 -6.32
N LEU A 134 10.70 0.85 -5.04
CA LEU A 134 11.37 -0.37 -4.56
C LEU A 134 10.78 -1.63 -5.20
N ALA A 135 9.46 -1.71 -5.36
CA ALA A 135 8.80 -2.83 -6.02
C ALA A 135 9.13 -2.94 -7.51
N TRP A 136 9.51 -1.83 -8.16
CA TRP A 136 10.02 -1.84 -9.54
C TRP A 136 11.45 -2.37 -9.63
N GLN A 137 12.27 -2.14 -8.61
CA GLN A 137 13.64 -2.65 -8.55
C GLN A 137 13.68 -4.16 -8.24
N LEU A 138 12.62 -4.72 -7.64
CA LEU A 138 12.47 -6.15 -7.45
C LEU A 138 12.13 -6.79 -8.81
N ARG A 139 13.16 -7.31 -9.52
CA ARG A 139 12.97 -8.05 -10.78
C ARG A 139 12.04 -9.26 -10.55
N PRO A 140 11.09 -9.52 -11.46
CA PRO A 140 10.34 -10.76 -11.42
C PRO A 140 11.33 -11.93 -11.63
N MET A 141 11.43 -12.83 -10.65
CA MET A 141 12.32 -14.02 -10.70
C MET A 141 11.81 -15.10 -11.69
N GLY A 142 11.10 -14.69 -12.75
CA GLY A 142 10.55 -15.61 -13.78
C GLY A 142 11.38 -15.77 -15.04
N GLU A 143 12.41 -14.94 -15.26
CA GLU A 143 13.15 -14.95 -16.54
C GLU A 143 14.44 -15.77 -16.55
N GLU A 144 14.91 -16.26 -15.41
CA GLU A 144 16.18 -17.03 -15.39
C GLU A 144 16.03 -18.53 -15.66
N ARG A 145 14.82 -19.06 -15.85
CA ARG A 145 14.64 -20.49 -16.13
C ARG A 145 14.57 -20.87 -17.62
N SER A 146 14.77 -19.93 -18.54
CA SER A 146 14.68 -20.23 -19.97
C SER A 146 16.02 -20.49 -20.66
N TRP A 147 17.16 -20.51 -19.94
CA TRP A 147 18.48 -20.63 -20.57
C TRP A 147 19.24 -21.91 -20.20
N THR A 148 18.59 -22.93 -19.66
CA THR A 148 19.20 -24.27 -19.47
C THR A 148 18.28 -25.32 -20.09
N GLY A 149 18.30 -25.39 -21.42
CA GLY A 149 17.80 -26.48 -22.24
C GLY A 149 18.76 -26.73 -23.38
#